data_a5f11a344422f04daf3456983ac2ef2f
#
_entry.id   a5f11a344422f04daf3456983ac2ef2f
#
_cell.length_a   1.000
_cell.length_b   1.000
_cell.length_c   1.000
_cell.angle_alpha   90.00
_cell.angle_beta   90.00
_cell.angle_gamma   90.00
#
_symmetry.space_group_name_H-M   'P 1'
#
loop_
_entity.id
_entity.type
_entity.pdbx_description
1 polymer ?
#
loop_
_entity_poly.entity_id
_entity_poly.type
_entity_poly.pdbx_seq_one_letter_code
_entity_poly.pdbx_strand_id
1 'polypeptide(L)'
;DQHKYTDITNANYILASMAQNSFMKESEDLAALIQENLNSMLKKTTKNRGVKQAGFHVLVGATMPNVLIEVGFLSNKTEAQNLNKSYYRRQIAESIYNAIKEFKLKYEKTILQP
;
A
#
# COMPACT_ATOMS: atom_id res chain seq x y z
N ASP A 1 31.16 -0.44 0.54
CA ASP A 1 30.19 -0.68 -0.54
C ASP A 1 29.02 0.32 -0.61
N GLN A 2 29.10 1.40 0.15
CA GLN A 2 28.12 2.51 0.04
C GLN A 2 28.23 3.23 -1.30
N HIS A 3 29.39 3.20 -1.96
CA HIS A 3 29.58 3.84 -3.27
C HIS A 3 28.86 3.13 -4.43
N LYS A 4 28.56 1.85 -4.30
CA LYS A 4 27.81 1.10 -5.33
C LYS A 4 26.34 1.47 -5.41
N TYR A 5 25.76 1.99 -4.32
CA TYR A 5 24.38 2.43 -4.29
C TYR A 5 24.19 3.89 -4.70
N THR A 6 25.24 4.69 -4.61
CA THR A 6 25.18 6.11 -5.05
C THR A 6 25.36 6.27 -6.54
N ASP A 7 25.95 5.28 -7.22
CA ASP A 7 26.13 5.26 -8.68
C ASP A 7 24.98 4.57 -9.45
N ILE A 8 23.90 4.21 -8.79
CA ILE A 8 22.61 4.07 -9.48
C ILE A 8 22.32 5.49 -9.97
N THR A 9 22.74 5.75 -11.18
CA THR A 9 22.73 7.08 -11.78
C THR A 9 21.36 7.73 -11.59
N ASN A 10 21.32 9.05 -11.44
CA ASN A 10 20.09 9.83 -11.43
C ASN A 10 19.13 9.40 -12.56
N ALA A 11 19.68 8.94 -13.70
CA ALA A 11 18.92 8.42 -14.82
C ALA A 11 18.13 7.14 -14.44
N ASN A 12 18.74 6.18 -13.73
CA ASN A 12 18.06 4.95 -13.30
C ASN A 12 16.98 5.25 -12.26
N TYR A 13 17.22 6.20 -11.36
CA TYR A 13 16.21 6.66 -10.41
C TYR A 13 15.01 7.31 -11.10
N ILE A 14 15.27 8.17 -12.09
CA ILE A 14 14.23 8.81 -12.89
C ILE A 14 13.40 7.77 -13.64
N LEU A 15 14.04 6.81 -14.31
CA LEU A 15 13.35 5.72 -15.01
C LEU A 15 12.51 4.88 -14.07
N ALA A 16 13.03 4.53 -12.88
CA ALA A 16 12.30 3.79 -11.87
C ALA A 16 11.09 4.58 -11.35
N SER A 17 11.24 5.90 -11.15
CA SER A 17 10.15 6.78 -10.73
C SER A 17 9.08 6.92 -11.80
N MET A 18 9.47 6.98 -13.07
CA MET A 18 8.54 7.00 -14.21
C MET A 18 7.74 5.70 -14.30
N ALA A 19 8.40 4.55 -14.11
CA ALA A 19 7.74 3.25 -14.09
C ALA A 19 6.72 3.17 -12.94
N GLN A 20 7.07 3.67 -11.75
CA GLN A 20 6.16 3.75 -10.61
C GLN A 20 4.96 4.64 -10.94
N ASN A 21 5.18 5.80 -11.56
CA ASN A 21 4.12 6.74 -11.92
C ASN A 21 3.15 6.17 -12.95
N SER A 22 3.60 5.27 -13.84
CA SER A 22 2.74 4.65 -14.84
C SER A 22 1.67 3.74 -14.23
N PHE A 23 1.85 3.31 -12.98
CA PHE A 23 0.87 2.50 -12.22
C PHE A 23 0.13 3.29 -11.14
N MET A 24 0.20 4.62 -11.20
CA MET A 24 -0.35 5.50 -10.15
C MET A 24 -1.85 5.31 -9.97
N LYS A 25 -2.60 5.26 -11.07
CA LYS A 25 -4.06 5.10 -11.03
C LYS A 25 -4.45 3.77 -10.39
N GLU A 26 -3.85 2.69 -10.83
CA GLU A 26 -4.11 1.34 -10.31
C GLU A 26 -3.69 1.24 -8.84
N SER A 27 -2.61 1.88 -8.47
CA SER A 27 -2.15 1.94 -7.08
C SER A 27 -3.13 2.70 -6.19
N GLU A 28 -3.69 3.80 -6.67
CA GLU A 28 -4.75 4.54 -5.97
C GLU A 28 -6.00 3.69 -5.78
N ASP A 29 -6.41 2.98 -6.81
CA ASP A 29 -7.58 2.09 -6.75
C ASP A 29 -7.35 0.98 -5.72
N LEU A 30 -6.18 0.36 -5.72
CA LEU A 30 -5.80 -0.65 -4.74
C LEU A 30 -5.79 -0.07 -3.32
N ALA A 31 -5.19 1.10 -3.14
CA ALA A 31 -5.13 1.78 -1.84
C ALA A 31 -6.54 2.11 -1.32
N ALA A 32 -7.42 2.58 -2.18
CA ALA A 32 -8.81 2.87 -1.83
C ALA A 32 -9.56 1.62 -1.36
N LEU A 33 -9.40 0.50 -2.05
CA LEU A 33 -10.02 -0.77 -1.68
C LEU A 33 -9.49 -1.29 -0.34
N ILE A 34 -8.18 -1.18 -0.12
CA ILE A 34 -7.56 -1.57 1.16
C ILE A 34 -8.12 -0.71 2.29
N GLN A 35 -8.17 0.62 2.10
CA GLN A 35 -8.66 1.55 3.10
C GLN A 35 -10.13 1.29 3.43
N GLU A 36 -10.94 1.03 2.44
CA GLU A 36 -12.37 0.72 2.59
C GLU A 36 -12.59 -0.56 3.39
N ASN A 37 -11.85 -1.63 3.07
CA ASN A 37 -11.93 -2.89 3.80
C ASN A 37 -11.44 -2.74 5.24
N LEU A 38 -10.32 -2.05 5.45
CA LEU A 38 -9.80 -1.78 6.79
C LEU A 38 -10.79 -0.96 7.61
N ASN A 39 -11.34 0.10 7.03
CA ASN A 39 -12.30 0.94 7.72
C ASN A 39 -13.58 0.17 8.10
N SER A 40 -14.05 -0.70 7.24
CA SER A 40 -15.21 -1.53 7.48
C SER A 40 -14.98 -2.53 8.63
N MET A 41 -13.79 -3.16 8.65
CA MET A 41 -13.42 -4.17 9.64
C MET A 41 -13.09 -3.56 11.02
N LEU A 42 -12.41 -2.41 11.02
CA LEU A 42 -11.83 -1.80 12.21
C LEU A 42 -12.61 -0.59 12.71
N LYS A 43 -13.88 -0.46 12.35
CA LYS A 43 -14.75 0.64 12.79
C LYS A 43 -14.56 0.91 14.28
N LYS A 44 -14.42 2.17 14.66
CA LYS A 44 -14.32 2.65 16.04
C LYS A 44 -13.07 2.19 16.80
N THR A 45 -12.25 1.30 16.23
CA THR A 45 -11.06 0.77 16.90
C THR A 45 -9.82 1.59 16.57
N THR A 46 -9.78 2.18 15.38
CA THR A 46 -8.65 3.00 14.93
C THR A 46 -9.11 4.18 14.10
N LYS A 47 -8.25 5.18 13.99
CA LYS A 47 -8.50 6.36 13.18
C LYS A 47 -8.22 6.04 11.71
N ASN A 48 -9.18 6.35 10.85
CA ASN A 48 -8.97 6.32 9.41
C ASN A 48 -8.26 7.61 8.98
N ARG A 49 -7.00 7.50 8.56
CA ARG A 49 -6.19 8.63 8.11
C ARG A 49 -6.22 8.81 6.60
N GLY A 50 -6.99 7.97 5.90
CA GLY A 50 -7.22 8.08 4.47
C GLY A 50 -6.08 7.55 3.62
N VAL A 51 -6.21 7.81 2.31
CA VAL A 51 -5.23 7.46 1.29
C VAL A 51 -4.47 8.73 0.90
N LYS A 52 -3.15 8.63 0.82
CA LYS A 52 -2.27 9.75 0.46
C LYS A 52 -1.26 9.30 -0.58
N GLN A 53 -0.89 10.21 -1.46
CA GLN A 53 0.24 10.02 -2.36
C GLN A 53 1.50 10.58 -1.72
N ALA A 54 2.60 9.83 -1.83
CA ALA A 54 3.92 10.30 -1.42
C ALA A 54 4.99 9.54 -2.20
N GLY A 55 6.14 10.17 -2.34
CA GLY A 55 7.31 9.55 -2.97
C GLY A 55 7.99 8.58 -2.00
N PHE A 56 7.38 7.42 -1.75
CA PHE A 56 7.95 6.41 -0.86
C PHE A 56 9.16 5.74 -1.51
N HIS A 57 10.32 5.95 -0.94
CA HIS A 57 11.57 5.40 -1.44
C HIS A 57 11.53 3.87 -1.56
N VAL A 58 10.87 3.20 -0.61
CA VAL A 58 10.72 1.73 -0.59
C VAL A 58 9.96 1.19 -1.80
N LEU A 59 9.12 2.01 -2.43
CA LEU A 59 8.30 1.61 -3.58
C LEU A 59 8.95 1.98 -4.93
N VAL A 60 10.07 2.71 -4.91
CA VAL A 60 10.78 3.10 -6.14
C VAL A 60 11.27 1.85 -6.86
N GLY A 61 11.02 1.77 -8.16
CA GLY A 61 11.39 0.62 -9.00
C GLY A 61 10.31 -0.44 -9.10
N ALA A 62 9.17 -0.29 -8.44
CA ALA A 62 8.05 -1.18 -8.62
C ALA A 62 7.50 -1.08 -10.05
N THR A 63 7.27 -2.22 -10.69
CA THR A 63 6.78 -2.31 -12.07
C THR A 63 5.35 -2.85 -12.14
N MET A 64 4.61 -2.66 -11.06
CA MET A 64 3.22 -3.08 -10.91
C MET A 64 2.53 -2.14 -9.93
N PRO A 65 1.20 -2.18 -9.81
CA PRO A 65 0.50 -1.43 -8.77
C PRO A 65 1.10 -1.72 -7.40
N ASN A 66 1.34 -0.66 -6.63
CA ASN A 66 2.08 -0.77 -5.37
C ASN A 66 1.55 0.24 -4.34
N VAL A 67 1.52 -0.17 -3.08
CA VAL A 67 1.04 0.64 -1.97
C VAL A 67 1.88 0.39 -0.72
N LEU A 68 1.95 1.39 0.14
CA LEU A 68 2.46 1.27 1.49
C LEU A 68 1.28 1.36 2.46
N ILE A 69 1.14 0.36 3.30
CA ILE A 69 0.05 0.30 4.28
C ILE A 69 0.60 0.59 5.66
N GLU A 70 0.15 1.68 6.25
CA GLU A 70 0.49 2.07 7.61
C GLU A 70 -0.66 1.68 8.53
N VAL A 71 -0.46 0.65 9.33
CA VAL A 71 -1.52 0.03 10.15
C VAL A 71 -1.71 0.71 11.50
N GLY A 72 -0.91 1.71 11.81
CA GLY A 72 -0.98 2.48 13.04
C GLY A 72 0.39 2.99 13.47
N PHE A 73 0.41 3.81 14.50
CA PHE A 73 1.64 4.35 15.08
C PHE A 73 1.97 3.68 16.40
N LEU A 74 3.19 3.17 16.53
CA LEU A 74 3.67 2.60 17.79
C LEU A 74 3.78 3.65 18.91
N SER A 75 3.94 4.92 18.53
CA SER A 75 3.93 6.03 19.48
C SER A 75 2.54 6.35 20.05
N ASN A 76 1.48 5.86 19.42
CA ASN A 76 0.12 5.95 19.95
C ASN A 76 -0.15 4.71 20.82
N LYS A 77 -0.36 4.93 22.11
CA LYS A 77 -0.51 3.84 23.09
C LYS A 77 -1.65 2.89 22.75
N THR A 78 -2.80 3.40 22.35
CA THR A 78 -3.98 2.59 22.00
C THR A 78 -3.72 1.78 20.74
N GLU A 79 -3.15 2.39 19.70
CA GLU A 79 -2.80 1.70 18.46
C GLU A 79 -1.76 0.62 18.70
N ALA A 80 -0.72 0.91 19.49
CA ALA A 80 0.30 -0.06 19.85
C ALA A 80 -0.27 -1.26 20.62
N GLN A 81 -1.17 -1.02 21.55
CA GLN A 81 -1.86 -2.08 22.30
C GLN A 81 -2.70 -2.96 21.38
N ASN A 82 -3.43 -2.36 20.44
CA ASN A 82 -4.24 -3.10 19.47
C ASN A 82 -3.35 -3.94 18.55
N LEU A 83 -2.26 -3.38 18.05
CA LEU A 83 -1.31 -4.11 17.19
C LEU A 83 -0.65 -5.29 17.90
N ASN A 84 -0.59 -5.26 19.23
CA ASN A 84 -0.07 -6.38 20.03
C ASN A 84 -1.06 -7.54 20.19
N LYS A 85 -2.31 -7.36 19.78
CA LYS A 85 -3.34 -8.40 19.84
C LYS A 85 -3.35 -9.19 18.53
N SER A 86 -3.20 -10.52 18.62
CA SER A 86 -3.19 -11.39 17.43
C SER A 86 -4.51 -11.33 16.65
N TYR A 87 -5.63 -11.20 17.34
CA TYR A 87 -6.94 -11.06 16.71
C TYR A 87 -7.01 -9.79 15.84
N TYR A 88 -6.50 -8.67 16.36
CA TYR A 88 -6.49 -7.40 15.64
C TYR A 88 -5.60 -7.46 14.39
N ARG A 89 -4.41 -8.05 14.52
CA ARG A 89 -3.52 -8.26 13.37
C ARG A 89 -4.15 -9.15 12.30
N ARG A 90 -4.90 -10.17 12.73
CA ARG A 90 -5.62 -11.06 11.81
C ARG A 90 -6.71 -10.31 11.04
N GLN A 91 -7.44 -9.43 11.70
CA GLN A 91 -8.45 -8.59 11.05
C GLN A 91 -7.81 -7.67 9.99
N ILE A 92 -6.66 -7.10 10.29
CA ILE A 92 -5.90 -6.28 9.33
C ILE A 92 -5.50 -7.14 8.12
N ALA A 93 -4.91 -8.29 8.35
CA ALA A 93 -4.47 -9.20 7.29
C ALA A 93 -5.64 -9.65 6.41
N GLU A 94 -6.77 -9.99 7.00
CA GLU A 94 -7.98 -10.39 6.29
C GLU A 94 -8.54 -9.25 5.43
N SER A 95 -8.54 -8.03 5.95
CA SER A 95 -8.98 -6.84 5.21
C SER A 95 -8.10 -6.60 3.98
N ILE A 96 -6.79 -6.70 4.14
CA ILE A 96 -5.84 -6.54 3.04
C ILE A 96 -6.02 -7.65 2.00
N TYR A 97 -6.16 -8.89 2.45
CA TYR A 97 -6.40 -10.04 1.57
C TYR A 97 -7.65 -9.83 0.73
N ASN A 98 -8.76 -9.45 1.35
CA ASN A 98 -10.03 -9.23 0.66
C ASN A 98 -9.93 -8.09 -0.36
N ALA A 99 -9.24 -7.00 0.00
CA ALA A 99 -9.01 -5.88 -0.90
C ALA A 99 -8.17 -6.26 -2.12
N ILE A 100 -7.09 -7.02 -1.92
CA ILE A 100 -6.23 -7.49 -3.00
C ILE A 100 -7.01 -8.43 -3.92
N LYS A 101 -7.80 -9.33 -3.37
CA LYS A 101 -8.64 -10.24 -4.14
C LYS A 101 -9.64 -9.47 -5.01
N GLU A 102 -10.31 -8.49 -4.45
CA GLU A 102 -11.25 -7.63 -5.16
C GLU A 102 -10.55 -6.82 -6.26
N PHE A 103 -9.40 -6.25 -5.95
CA PHE A 103 -8.59 -5.51 -6.92
C PHE A 103 -8.16 -6.40 -8.07
N LYS A 104 -7.64 -7.59 -7.75
CA LYS A 104 -7.20 -8.57 -8.78
C LYS A 104 -8.32 -8.89 -9.75
N LEU A 105 -9.52 -9.17 -9.26
CA LEU A 105 -10.67 -9.49 -10.10
C LEU A 105 -11.04 -8.32 -11.01
N LYS A 106 -11.06 -7.09 -10.48
CA LYS A 106 -11.36 -5.88 -11.26
C LYS A 106 -10.28 -5.60 -12.30
N TYR A 107 -9.02 -5.72 -11.92
CA TYR A 107 -7.87 -5.44 -12.78
C TYR A 107 -7.79 -6.44 -13.95
N GLU A 108 -7.92 -7.73 -13.67
CA GLU A 108 -7.91 -8.79 -14.70
C GLU A 108 -9.08 -8.62 -15.66
N LYS A 109 -10.26 -8.28 -15.17
CA LYS A 109 -11.43 -8.01 -15.98
C LYS A 109 -11.21 -6.84 -16.94
N THR A 110 -10.57 -5.79 -16.51
CA THR A 110 -10.25 -4.63 -17.33
C THR A 110 -9.23 -4.97 -18.42
N ILE A 111 -8.22 -5.77 -18.11
CA ILE A 111 -7.18 -6.20 -19.08
C ILE A 111 -7.77 -7.16 -20.14
N LEU A 112 -8.66 -8.07 -19.74
CA LEU A 112 -9.22 -9.08 -20.61
C LEU A 112 -10.37 -8.59 -21.51
N GLN A 113 -10.86 -7.38 -21.28
CA GLN A 113 -11.85 -6.76 -22.16
C GLN A 113 -11.15 -5.86 -23.17
N PRO A 114 -11.24 -6.13 -24.48
CA PRO A 114 -10.67 -5.27 -25.50
C PRO A 114 -11.37 -3.92 -25.57
#